data_b97888bace63e93415358fb9f08f345c
#
_entry.id   b97888bace63e93415358fb9f08f345c
#
_cell.length_a   1.000
_cell.length_b   1.000
_cell.length_c   1.000
_cell.angle_alpha   90.00
_cell.angle_beta   90.00
_cell.angle_gamma   90.00
#
_symmetry.space_group_name_H-M   'P 1'
#
loop_
_entity.id
_entity.type
_entity.pdbx_description
1 polymer ?
#
loop_
_entity_poly.entity_id
_entity_poly.type
_entity_poly.pdbx_seq_one_letter_code
_entity_poly.pdbx_strand_id
1 'polypeptide(L)'
;MIQEIKEYDSDTCLEIGIRIQDIRESRHMKAIELASYLGIGKNQMSRIESGKANCTIPQLYCIAQILDCSADFLLFGEEHMNYSPEMVELVNNLKMVTGRIEG
;
A
#
# COMPACT_ATOMS: atom_id res chain seq x y z
N MET A 1 -12.02 -10.59 19.51
CA MET A 1 -12.39 -11.82 18.78
C MET A 1 -11.77 -11.81 17.40
N ILE A 2 -11.17 -12.91 17.02
CA ILE A 2 -10.55 -13.02 15.70
C ILE A 2 -11.65 -13.24 14.68
N GLN A 3 -11.69 -12.36 13.70
CA GLN A 3 -12.62 -12.51 12.60
C GLN A 3 -12.08 -13.53 11.59
N GLU A 4 -12.93 -13.90 10.65
CA GLU A 4 -12.54 -14.79 9.58
C GLU A 4 -11.34 -14.22 8.83
N ILE A 5 -10.27 -15.01 8.75
CA ILE A 5 -9.03 -14.59 8.09
C ILE A 5 -9.07 -15.06 6.65
N LYS A 6 -8.95 -14.11 5.73
CA LYS A 6 -8.86 -14.44 4.32
C LYS A 6 -7.43 -14.90 4.01
N GLU A 7 -7.32 -16.05 3.32
CA GLU A 7 -6.05 -16.59 2.92
C GLU A 7 -5.42 -15.74 1.81
N TYR A 8 -4.10 -15.58 1.83
CA TYR A 8 -3.37 -14.93 0.75
C TYR A 8 -3.21 -15.91 -0.41
N ASP A 9 -3.80 -15.59 -1.55
CA ASP A 9 -3.79 -16.45 -2.73
C ASP A 9 -3.43 -15.66 -3.99
N SER A 10 -3.54 -16.31 -5.14
CA SER A 10 -3.21 -15.68 -6.42
C SER A 10 -4.12 -14.49 -6.74
N ASP A 11 -5.38 -14.55 -6.31
CA ASP A 11 -6.31 -13.44 -6.51
C ASP A 11 -5.90 -12.24 -5.66
N THR A 12 -5.44 -12.48 -4.45
CA THR A 12 -4.93 -11.42 -3.57
C THR A 12 -3.70 -10.75 -4.19
N CYS A 13 -2.78 -11.55 -4.72
CA CYS A 13 -1.60 -11.05 -5.40
C CYS A 13 -1.98 -10.17 -6.60
N LEU A 14 -2.94 -10.60 -7.39
CA LEU A 14 -3.43 -9.83 -8.53
C LEU A 14 -4.08 -8.52 -8.09
N GLU A 15 -4.90 -8.56 -7.05
CA GLU A 15 -5.57 -7.37 -6.53
C GLU A 15 -4.56 -6.31 -6.06
N ILE A 16 -3.50 -6.75 -5.38
CA ILE A 16 -2.43 -5.85 -4.95
C ILE A 16 -1.76 -5.22 -6.18
N GLY A 17 -1.45 -6.03 -7.19
CA GLY A 17 -0.85 -5.54 -8.43
C GLY A 17 -1.72 -4.52 -9.14
N ILE A 18 -3.02 -4.76 -9.19
CA ILE A 18 -3.98 -3.83 -9.80
C ILE A 18 -3.99 -2.50 -9.05
N ARG A 19 -3.99 -2.54 -7.72
CA ARG A 19 -3.99 -1.32 -6.91
C ARG A 19 -2.71 -0.50 -7.12
N ILE A 20 -1.58 -1.19 -7.17
CA ILE A 20 -0.30 -0.53 -7.46
C ILE A 20 -0.38 0.17 -8.81
N GLN A 21 -0.85 -0.53 -9.84
CA GLN A 21 -0.97 0.03 -11.17
C GLN A 21 -1.93 1.23 -11.20
N ASP A 22 -3.09 1.10 -10.57
CA ASP A 22 -4.09 2.17 -10.54
C ASP A 22 -3.56 3.43 -9.89
N ILE A 23 -2.90 3.30 -8.73
CA ILE A 23 -2.33 4.46 -8.04
C ILE A 23 -1.19 5.05 -8.86
N ARG A 24 -0.32 4.21 -9.42
CA ARG A 24 0.78 4.66 -10.26
C ARG A 24 0.25 5.49 -11.43
N GLU A 25 -0.76 4.99 -12.13
CA GLU A 25 -1.34 5.69 -13.26
C GLU A 25 -2.03 6.99 -12.82
N SER A 26 -2.67 6.99 -11.66
CA SER A 26 -3.28 8.20 -11.12
C SER A 26 -2.25 9.29 -10.79
N ARG A 27 -1.01 8.89 -10.55
CA ARG A 27 0.11 9.81 -10.31
C ARG A 27 0.83 10.17 -11.62
N HIS A 28 0.33 9.74 -12.76
CA HIS A 28 0.94 9.95 -14.08
C HIS A 28 2.36 9.41 -14.17
N MET A 29 2.64 8.32 -13.46
CA MET A 29 3.95 7.69 -13.44
C MET A 29 3.96 6.47 -14.35
N LYS A 30 5.01 6.30 -15.13
CA LYS A 30 5.18 5.13 -16.00
C LYS A 30 5.71 3.97 -15.18
N ALA A 31 5.38 2.74 -15.62
CA ALA A 31 5.86 1.53 -14.95
C ALA A 31 7.38 1.49 -14.88
N ILE A 32 8.06 1.91 -15.95
CA ILE A 32 9.52 1.94 -15.98
C ILE A 32 10.11 2.91 -14.96
N GLU A 33 9.40 4.00 -14.69
CA GLU A 33 9.83 4.96 -13.67
C GLU A 33 9.75 4.35 -12.28
N LEU A 34 8.62 3.72 -11.97
CA LEU A 34 8.46 3.05 -10.68
C LEU A 34 9.49 1.93 -10.52
N ALA A 35 9.70 1.13 -11.57
CA ALA A 35 10.71 0.07 -11.57
C ALA A 35 12.09 0.63 -11.26
N SER A 36 12.43 1.76 -11.86
CA SER A 36 13.72 2.42 -11.64
C SER A 36 13.91 2.81 -10.17
N TYR A 37 12.89 3.37 -9.54
CA TYR A 37 12.95 3.71 -8.11
C TYR A 37 13.14 2.47 -7.24
N LEU A 38 12.59 1.33 -7.66
CA LEU A 38 12.69 0.09 -6.90
C LEU A 38 13.97 -0.70 -7.21
N GLY A 39 14.75 -0.25 -8.21
CA GLY A 39 15.95 -0.97 -8.61
C GLY A 39 15.67 -2.29 -9.31
N ILE A 40 14.52 -2.42 -9.96
CA ILE A 40 14.13 -3.64 -10.69
C ILE A 40 13.89 -3.31 -12.17
N GLY A 41 13.86 -4.36 -12.99
CA GLY A 41 13.58 -4.20 -14.41
C GLY A 41 12.10 -4.03 -14.71
N LYS A 42 11.81 -3.53 -15.91
CA LYS A 42 10.44 -3.33 -16.38
C LYS A 42 9.64 -4.63 -16.36
N ASN A 43 10.27 -5.74 -16.74
CA ASN A 43 9.57 -7.05 -16.77
C ASN A 43 9.17 -7.48 -15.38
N GLN A 44 10.01 -7.26 -14.38
CA GLN A 44 9.67 -7.60 -13.00
C GLN A 44 8.52 -6.71 -12.49
N MET A 45 8.54 -5.43 -12.82
CA MET A 45 7.46 -4.52 -12.46
C MET A 45 6.15 -4.98 -13.09
N SER A 46 6.18 -5.34 -14.36
CA SER A 46 5.01 -5.87 -15.06
C SER A 46 4.47 -7.12 -14.39
N ARG A 47 5.34 -8.02 -13.95
CA ARG A 47 4.92 -9.24 -13.25
C ARG A 47 4.26 -8.93 -11.92
N ILE A 48 4.75 -7.95 -11.19
CA ILE A 48 4.15 -7.52 -9.93
C ILE A 48 2.75 -6.94 -10.19
N GLU A 49 2.64 -6.05 -11.15
CA GLU A 49 1.36 -5.39 -11.44
C GLU A 49 0.32 -6.33 -12.03
N SER A 50 0.75 -7.40 -12.69
CA SER A 50 -0.17 -8.40 -13.25
C SER A 50 -0.43 -9.58 -12.33
N GLY A 51 0.10 -9.54 -11.11
CA GLY A 51 -0.13 -10.58 -10.12
C GLY A 51 0.63 -11.88 -10.38
N LYS A 52 1.63 -11.85 -11.25
CA LYS A 52 2.46 -13.03 -11.56
C LYS A 52 3.65 -13.16 -10.64
N ALA A 53 3.94 -12.13 -9.85
CA ALA A 53 5.01 -12.14 -8.87
C ALA A 53 4.54 -11.39 -7.63
N ASN A 54 4.97 -11.85 -6.47
CA ASN A 54 4.67 -11.18 -5.22
C ASN A 54 5.52 -9.94 -5.06
N CYS A 55 4.90 -8.89 -4.53
CA CYS A 55 5.63 -7.72 -4.10
C CYS A 55 6.29 -8.04 -2.76
N THR A 56 7.58 -7.83 -2.64
CA THR A 56 8.28 -8.05 -1.36
C THR A 56 7.93 -6.93 -0.38
N ILE A 57 8.15 -7.19 0.91
CA ILE A 57 7.91 -6.17 1.93
C ILE A 57 8.75 -4.91 1.67
N PRO A 58 10.07 -5.01 1.39
CA PRO A 58 10.84 -3.81 1.04
C PRO A 58 10.30 -3.07 -0.18
N GLN A 59 9.84 -3.79 -1.20
CA GLN A 59 9.24 -3.17 -2.37
C GLN A 59 7.95 -2.43 -2.02
N LEU A 60 7.08 -3.06 -1.23
CA LEU A 60 5.83 -2.47 -0.81
C LEU A 60 6.07 -1.19 0.02
N TYR A 61 7.05 -1.25 0.92
CA TYR A 61 7.47 -0.11 1.74
C TYR A 61 7.86 1.08 0.86
N CYS A 62 8.69 0.83 -0.16
CA CYS A 62 9.12 1.87 -1.09
C CYS A 62 7.99 2.37 -1.98
N ILE A 63 7.16 1.46 -2.51
CA ILE A 63 6.05 1.82 -3.38
C ILE A 63 5.08 2.76 -2.66
N ALA A 64 4.74 2.45 -1.41
CA ALA A 64 3.81 3.28 -0.64
C ALA A 64 4.35 4.71 -0.49
N GLN A 65 5.64 4.87 -0.28
CA GLN A 65 6.27 6.18 -0.17
C GLN A 65 6.34 6.90 -1.52
N ILE A 66 6.77 6.18 -2.56
CA ILE A 66 6.93 6.76 -3.90
C ILE A 66 5.58 7.25 -4.44
N LEU A 67 4.54 6.44 -4.25
CA LEU A 67 3.20 6.77 -4.74
C LEU A 67 2.39 7.59 -3.76
N ASP A 68 2.93 7.85 -2.57
CA ASP A 68 2.25 8.61 -1.51
C ASP A 68 0.87 8.03 -1.21
N CYS A 69 0.84 6.77 -0.83
CA CYS A 69 -0.39 6.07 -0.48
C CYS A 69 -0.13 5.13 0.70
N SER A 70 -1.18 4.65 1.33
CA SER A 70 -1.03 3.76 2.46
C SER A 70 -0.75 2.32 2.02
N ALA A 71 0.09 1.63 2.78
CA ALA A 71 0.34 0.21 2.55
C ALA A 71 -0.93 -0.61 2.81
N ASP A 72 -1.76 -0.18 3.75
CA ASP A 72 -3.04 -0.83 4.03
C ASP A 72 -3.94 -0.82 2.78
N PHE A 73 -3.99 0.32 2.09
CA PHE A 73 -4.76 0.40 0.87
C PHE A 73 -4.23 -0.57 -0.19
N LEU A 74 -2.92 -0.61 -0.36
CA LEU A 74 -2.31 -1.51 -1.35
C LEU A 74 -2.60 -2.97 -1.04
N LEU A 75 -2.58 -3.34 0.25
CA LEU A 75 -2.78 -4.73 0.68
C LEU A 75 -4.26 -5.12 0.70
N PHE A 76 -5.14 -4.26 1.17
CA PHE A 76 -6.52 -4.62 1.47
C PHE A 76 -7.56 -3.88 0.63
N GLY A 77 -7.18 -2.87 -0.13
CA GLY A 77 -8.09 -2.12 -0.98
C GLY A 77 -8.85 -1.02 -0.27
N GLU A 78 -8.66 -0.89 1.01
CA GLU A 78 -9.27 0.15 1.83
C GLU A 78 -8.41 0.32 3.07
N GLU A 79 -8.56 1.45 3.74
CA GLU A 79 -7.87 1.63 5.01
C GLU A 79 -8.54 0.71 6.02
N HIS A 80 -7.86 -0.38 6.31
CA HIS A 80 -8.38 -1.44 7.17
C HIS A 80 -8.19 -1.04 8.62
N MET A 81 -8.94 -0.04 9.04
CA MET A 81 -8.90 0.46 10.39
C MET A 81 -9.96 -0.26 11.22
N ASN A 82 -9.63 -1.45 11.69
CA ASN A 82 -10.48 -2.19 12.62
C ASN A 82 -10.34 -1.66 14.04
N TYR A 83 -10.26 -0.34 14.16
CA TYR A 83 -10.17 0.30 15.46
C TYR A 83 -11.55 0.57 16.00
N SER A 84 -11.72 0.39 17.32
CA SER A 84 -12.91 0.87 18.00
C SER A 84 -12.98 2.40 17.85
N PRO A 85 -14.17 3.01 17.96
CA PRO A 85 -14.26 4.47 17.95
C PRO A 85 -13.35 5.14 18.96
N GLU A 86 -13.15 4.52 20.12
CA GLU A 86 -12.27 5.02 21.18
C GLU A 86 -10.81 5.04 20.70
N MET A 87 -10.39 4.01 19.99
CA MET A 87 -9.03 3.92 19.46
C MET A 87 -8.80 5.01 18.42
N VAL A 88 -9.76 5.24 17.54
CA VAL A 88 -9.68 6.29 16.52
C VAL A 88 -9.54 7.66 17.18
N GLU A 89 -10.35 7.92 18.22
CA GLU A 89 -10.30 9.17 18.97
C GLU A 89 -8.94 9.38 19.62
N LEU A 90 -8.38 8.31 20.21
CA LEU A 90 -7.06 8.38 20.83
C LEU A 90 -5.98 8.75 19.82
N VAL A 91 -5.98 8.12 18.66
CA VAL A 91 -5.02 8.41 17.59
C VAL A 91 -5.15 9.87 17.14
N ASN A 92 -6.37 10.35 16.97
CA ASN A 92 -6.62 11.73 16.57
C ASN A 92 -6.11 12.72 17.63
N ASN A 93 -6.31 12.43 18.90
CA ASN A 93 -5.82 13.26 19.99
C ASN A 93 -4.30 13.29 20.00
N LEU A 94 -3.63 12.18 19.75
CA LEU A 94 -2.18 12.13 19.67
C LEU A 94 -1.66 12.98 18.50
N LYS A 95 -2.33 12.95 17.37
CA LYS A 95 -1.97 13.78 16.22
C LYS A 95 -2.11 15.26 16.54
N MET A 96 -3.15 15.64 17.25
CA MET A 96 -3.36 17.03 17.66
C MET A 96 -2.26 17.51 18.58
N VAL A 97 -1.88 16.69 19.56
CA VAL A 97 -0.81 17.02 20.49
C VAL A 97 0.51 17.21 19.74
N THR A 98 0.83 16.30 18.84
CA THR A 98 2.03 16.36 18.01
C THR A 98 2.04 17.63 17.17
N GLY A 99 0.90 17.98 16.56
CA GLY A 99 0.77 19.20 15.78
C GLY A 99 1.03 20.46 16.59
N ARG A 100 0.57 20.49 17.84
CA ARG A 100 0.82 21.63 18.73
C ARG A 100 2.28 21.79 19.10
N ILE A 101 2.96 20.67 19.31
CA ILE A 101 4.38 20.69 19.67
C ILE A 101 5.22 21.15 18.48
N GLU A 102 4.86 20.75 17.28
CA GLU A 102 5.55 21.10 16.06
C GLU A 102 5.21 22.52 15.57
N GLY A 103 4.03 22.97 15.93
CA GLY A 103 3.55 24.27 15.53
C GLY A 103 4.09 25.34 16.42
#